data_01c1c123a9d142a7961166361c75f126
#
_entry.id   01c1c123a9d142a7961166361c75f126
#
_cell.length_a   1.000
_cell.length_b   1.000
_cell.length_c   1.000
_cell.angle_alpha   90.00
_cell.angle_beta   90.00
_cell.angle_gamma   90.00
#
_symmetry.space_group_name_H-M   'P 1'
#
loop_
_entity.id
_entity.type
_entity.pdbx_description
1 polymer ?
#
loop_
_entity_poly.entity_id
_entity_poly.type
_entity_poly.pdbx_seq_one_letter_code
_entity_poly.pdbx_strand_id
1 'polypeptide(L)'
;MSKWMSAVTLAGLVTVGLPACASKGFVRQRVGEVNGKVDNLATSVEETQERTKKNEAAIGEVDQKAAAAGTAANQAQQAANAADTSAKNANARANAVGEKTDALDKASKRLVYTVVLSEDEGQFKFGKTQLPDEAKAKIDEMVQKLMADPNGAFIEIEGHTDNVGGKEINQKVGMERAEAVKKYLYEQYQIPLHKMNVISYGAEKPVASNKTKDGRAQNRRVVIRVLA
;
A
#
# COMPACT_ATOMS: atom_id res chain seq x y z
N MET A 1 -43.25 -11.22 48.18
CA MET A 1 -43.94 -10.93 49.47
C MET A 1 -45.40 -10.73 49.17
N SER A 2 -46.29 -11.62 49.56
CA SER A 2 -47.61 -11.41 50.14
C SER A 2 -48.32 -12.77 50.15
N LYS A 3 -48.37 -13.31 51.33
CA LYS A 3 -49.11 -14.53 51.71
C LYS A 3 -50.57 -14.17 51.84
N TRP A 4 -51.44 -14.89 51.16
CA TRP A 4 -52.85 -14.91 51.47
C TRP A 4 -53.23 -16.33 51.87
N MET A 5 -53.25 -16.52 53.14
CA MET A 5 -53.93 -17.68 53.82
C MET A 5 -55.39 -17.35 53.86
N SER A 6 -56.21 -18.11 53.17
CA SER A 6 -57.68 -18.14 53.41
C SER A 6 -58.03 -19.35 54.19
N ALA A 7 -58.45 -19.14 55.44
CA ALA A 7 -58.98 -20.10 56.28
C ALA A 7 -60.38 -20.62 55.79
N VAL A 8 -60.48 -21.89 55.50
CA VAL A 8 -61.77 -22.51 55.20
C VAL A 8 -62.33 -23.10 56.52
N THR A 9 -63.36 -22.46 57.02
CA THR A 9 -64.15 -22.95 58.16
C THR A 9 -64.98 -24.13 57.73
N LEU A 10 -64.68 -25.26 58.34
CA LEU A 10 -65.42 -26.54 58.20
C LEU A 10 -66.71 -26.47 58.97
N ALA A 11 -67.87 -26.21 58.33
CA ALA A 11 -69.19 -26.36 58.88
C ALA A 11 -69.67 -27.80 58.65
N GLY A 12 -69.65 -28.59 59.71
CA GLY A 12 -70.16 -29.94 59.68
C GLY A 12 -71.71 -29.95 59.53
N LEU A 13 -72.18 -30.46 58.43
CA LEU A 13 -73.59 -30.84 58.24
C LEU A 13 -73.68 -32.32 58.25
N VAL A 14 -74.11 -32.81 59.36
CA VAL A 14 -74.53 -34.24 59.52
C VAL A 14 -75.88 -34.38 58.77
N THR A 15 -75.85 -34.92 57.56
CA THR A 15 -77.05 -35.37 56.85
C THR A 15 -77.17 -36.85 56.99
N VAL A 16 -78.28 -37.24 57.63
CA VAL A 16 -78.73 -38.61 57.75
C VAL A 16 -78.82 -39.29 56.38
N GLY A 17 -77.99 -40.34 56.23
CA GLY A 17 -77.94 -41.10 54.99
C GLY A 17 -79.22 -41.89 54.70
N LEU A 18 -79.92 -41.43 53.65
CA LEU A 18 -80.82 -42.32 52.95
C LEU A 18 -79.95 -43.14 51.97
N PRO A 19 -80.10 -44.47 51.92
CA PRO A 19 -79.45 -45.31 50.95
C PRO A 19 -80.04 -44.97 49.59
N ALA A 20 -79.37 -44.01 48.87
CA ALA A 20 -79.72 -43.76 47.49
C ALA A 20 -79.24 -44.98 46.69
N CYS A 21 -80.14 -45.95 46.49
CA CYS A 21 -79.94 -46.98 45.46
C CYS A 21 -79.85 -46.28 44.11
N ALA A 22 -78.66 -45.96 43.67
CA ALA A 22 -78.43 -45.43 42.33
C ALA A 22 -79.08 -46.43 41.34
N SER A 23 -80.04 -45.96 40.57
CA SER A 23 -80.69 -46.81 39.56
C SER A 23 -79.61 -47.32 38.58
N LYS A 24 -79.74 -48.58 38.16
CA LYS A 24 -78.77 -49.19 37.20
C LYS A 24 -78.57 -48.34 35.92
N GLY A 25 -79.62 -47.60 35.57
CA GLY A 25 -79.58 -46.61 34.46
C GLY A 25 -78.67 -45.42 34.74
N PHE A 26 -78.75 -44.82 35.97
CA PHE A 26 -77.93 -43.66 36.37
C PHE A 26 -76.40 -44.00 36.39
N VAL A 27 -76.10 -45.16 36.95
CA VAL A 27 -74.72 -45.64 36.99
C VAL A 27 -74.17 -45.88 35.58
N ARG A 28 -74.95 -46.49 34.67
CA ARG A 28 -74.58 -46.76 33.29
C ARG A 28 -74.38 -45.46 32.52
N GLN A 29 -75.23 -44.45 32.70
CA GLN A 29 -75.08 -43.16 32.10
C GLN A 29 -73.81 -42.42 32.55
N ARG A 30 -73.55 -42.41 33.86
CA ARG A 30 -72.31 -41.74 34.42
C ARG A 30 -71.06 -42.47 34.02
N VAL A 31 -71.04 -43.75 33.95
CA VAL A 31 -69.90 -44.56 33.45
C VAL A 31 -69.68 -44.23 31.95
N GLY A 32 -70.77 -44.12 31.16
CA GLY A 32 -70.64 -43.66 29.74
C GLY A 32 -70.04 -42.26 29.57
N GLU A 33 -70.49 -41.29 30.39
CA GLU A 33 -69.89 -39.93 30.40
C GLU A 33 -68.43 -39.88 30.78
N VAL A 34 -68.03 -40.71 31.78
CA VAL A 34 -66.65 -40.82 32.22
C VAL A 34 -65.81 -41.51 31.14
N ASN A 35 -66.27 -42.61 30.55
CA ASN A 35 -65.57 -43.24 29.43
C ASN A 35 -65.32 -42.27 28.24
N GLY A 36 -66.41 -41.53 27.84
CA GLY A 36 -66.22 -40.53 26.77
C GLY A 36 -65.23 -39.43 27.12
N LYS A 37 -65.13 -39.01 28.38
CA LYS A 37 -64.08 -38.05 28.81
C LYS A 37 -62.70 -38.73 28.82
N VAL A 38 -62.57 -39.94 29.16
CA VAL A 38 -61.31 -40.75 29.14
C VAL A 38 -60.83 -40.89 27.69
N ASP A 39 -61.73 -41.26 26.77
CA ASP A 39 -61.39 -41.38 25.33
C ASP A 39 -60.92 -40.03 24.73
N ASN A 40 -61.64 -38.93 25.04
CA ASN A 40 -61.20 -37.61 24.62
C ASN A 40 -59.88 -37.22 25.23
N LEU A 41 -59.60 -37.52 26.47
CA LEU A 41 -58.35 -37.30 27.16
C LEU A 41 -57.23 -38.11 26.52
N ALA A 42 -57.49 -39.39 26.21
CA ALA A 42 -56.52 -40.23 25.52
C ALA A 42 -56.11 -39.65 24.16
N THR A 43 -57.06 -39.21 23.34
CA THR A 43 -56.80 -38.56 22.08
C THR A 43 -55.97 -37.24 22.23
N SER A 44 -56.32 -36.40 23.20
CA SER A 44 -55.58 -35.18 23.50
C SER A 44 -54.15 -35.47 23.99
N VAL A 45 -53.93 -36.54 24.73
CA VAL A 45 -52.59 -36.99 25.14
C VAL A 45 -51.76 -37.43 23.92
N GLU A 46 -52.34 -38.23 23.03
CA GLU A 46 -51.68 -38.67 21.80
C GLU A 46 -51.28 -37.47 20.93
N GLU A 47 -52.20 -36.54 20.70
CA GLU A 47 -51.89 -35.30 19.93
C GLU A 47 -50.79 -34.47 20.61
N THR A 48 -50.81 -34.37 21.93
CA THR A 48 -49.77 -33.65 22.68
C THR A 48 -48.40 -34.34 22.55
N GLN A 49 -48.40 -35.70 22.64
CA GLN A 49 -47.15 -36.45 22.43
C GLN A 49 -46.58 -36.28 21.02
N GLU A 50 -47.42 -36.28 19.98
CA GLU A 50 -46.96 -36.03 18.63
C GLU A 50 -46.39 -34.62 18.46
N ARG A 51 -47.06 -33.61 19.03
CA ARG A 51 -46.59 -32.26 19.04
C ARG A 51 -45.24 -32.10 19.76
N THR A 52 -45.11 -32.78 20.91
CA THR A 52 -43.85 -32.80 21.67
C THR A 52 -42.71 -33.38 20.83
N LYS A 53 -42.92 -34.55 20.18
CA LYS A 53 -41.92 -35.13 19.28
C LYS A 53 -41.54 -34.22 18.12
N LYS A 54 -42.50 -33.54 17.49
CA LYS A 54 -42.24 -32.58 16.43
C LYS A 54 -41.43 -31.37 16.94
N ASN A 55 -41.77 -30.88 18.12
CA ASN A 55 -41.05 -29.76 18.72
C ASN A 55 -39.59 -30.15 19.09
N GLU A 56 -39.39 -31.34 19.65
CA GLU A 56 -38.05 -31.86 19.97
C GLU A 56 -37.18 -31.97 18.70
N ALA A 57 -37.74 -32.47 17.59
CA ALA A 57 -37.04 -32.53 16.32
C ALA A 57 -36.70 -31.13 15.79
N ALA A 58 -37.62 -30.16 15.85
CA ALA A 58 -37.42 -28.79 15.43
C ALA A 58 -36.36 -28.08 16.30
N ILE A 59 -36.34 -28.31 17.61
CA ILE A 59 -35.31 -27.79 18.52
C ILE A 59 -33.94 -28.33 18.11
N GLY A 60 -33.83 -29.66 17.86
CA GLY A 60 -32.57 -30.25 17.42
C GLY A 60 -32.06 -29.66 16.09
N GLU A 61 -32.96 -29.35 15.15
CA GLU A 61 -32.58 -28.68 13.89
C GLU A 61 -32.09 -27.23 14.11
N VAL A 62 -32.78 -26.50 15.00
CA VAL A 62 -32.40 -25.13 15.37
C VAL A 62 -31.02 -25.10 16.06
N ASP A 63 -30.79 -26.06 16.99
CA ASP A 63 -29.49 -26.16 17.66
C ASP A 63 -28.35 -26.44 16.70
N GLN A 64 -28.55 -27.32 15.71
CA GLN A 64 -27.56 -27.58 14.67
C GLN A 64 -27.29 -26.33 13.81
N LYS A 65 -28.34 -25.62 13.41
CA LYS A 65 -28.20 -24.36 12.65
C LYS A 65 -27.50 -23.29 13.48
N ALA A 66 -27.80 -23.17 14.76
CA ALA A 66 -27.14 -22.21 15.65
C ALA A 66 -25.65 -22.54 15.81
N ALA A 67 -25.29 -23.81 15.99
CA ALA A 67 -23.90 -24.24 16.05
C ALA A 67 -23.14 -23.97 14.75
N ALA A 68 -23.74 -24.25 13.59
CA ALA A 68 -23.16 -23.97 12.28
C ALA A 68 -22.97 -22.44 12.06
N ALA A 69 -23.97 -21.64 12.43
CA ALA A 69 -23.88 -20.18 12.35
C ALA A 69 -22.77 -19.62 13.26
N GLY A 70 -22.63 -20.16 14.48
CA GLY A 70 -21.53 -19.80 15.38
C GLY A 70 -20.15 -20.10 14.79
N THR A 71 -20.00 -21.28 14.17
CA THR A 71 -18.75 -21.65 13.50
C THR A 71 -18.46 -20.72 12.32
N ALA A 72 -19.44 -20.43 11.48
CA ALA A 72 -19.29 -19.52 10.36
C ALA A 72 -18.94 -18.10 10.81
N ALA A 73 -19.57 -17.60 11.88
CA ALA A 73 -19.24 -16.30 12.46
C ALA A 73 -17.79 -16.23 12.96
N ASN A 74 -17.31 -17.26 13.64
CA ASN A 74 -15.92 -17.35 14.09
C ASN A 74 -14.93 -17.37 12.91
N GLN A 75 -15.22 -18.11 11.85
CA GLN A 75 -14.39 -18.14 10.63
C GLN A 75 -14.37 -16.79 9.93
N ALA A 76 -15.52 -16.12 9.82
CA ALA A 76 -15.61 -14.78 9.25
C ALA A 76 -14.81 -13.76 10.06
N GLN A 77 -14.86 -13.83 11.38
CA GLN A 77 -14.06 -12.96 12.26
C GLN A 77 -12.55 -13.20 12.09
N GLN A 78 -12.12 -14.45 11.99
CA GLN A 78 -10.70 -14.77 11.73
C GLN A 78 -10.24 -14.25 10.36
N ALA A 79 -11.06 -14.42 9.32
CA ALA A 79 -10.77 -13.90 8.00
C ALA A 79 -10.68 -12.36 7.99
N ALA A 80 -11.57 -11.68 8.68
CA ALA A 80 -11.55 -10.22 8.82
C ALA A 80 -10.28 -9.74 9.54
N ASN A 81 -9.87 -10.39 10.61
CA ASN A 81 -8.64 -10.08 11.34
C ASN A 81 -7.39 -10.29 10.47
N ALA A 82 -7.35 -11.36 9.68
CA ALA A 82 -6.27 -11.63 8.74
C ALA A 82 -6.21 -10.59 7.62
N ALA A 83 -7.36 -10.19 7.08
CA ALA A 83 -7.46 -9.13 6.07
C ALA A 83 -6.99 -7.77 6.63
N ASP A 84 -7.40 -7.40 7.84
CA ASP A 84 -6.95 -6.17 8.51
C ASP A 84 -5.42 -6.14 8.70
N THR A 85 -4.85 -7.26 9.15
CA THR A 85 -3.39 -7.42 9.30
C THR A 85 -2.68 -7.26 7.95
N SER A 86 -3.21 -7.88 6.90
CA SER A 86 -2.66 -7.80 5.55
C SER A 86 -2.72 -6.37 5.00
N ALA A 87 -3.84 -5.67 5.23
CA ALA A 87 -4.02 -4.28 4.83
C ALA A 87 -3.02 -3.34 5.56
N LYS A 88 -2.82 -3.53 6.86
CA LYS A 88 -1.83 -2.77 7.64
C LYS A 88 -0.41 -3.01 7.12
N ASN A 89 -0.05 -4.25 6.82
CA ASN A 89 1.26 -4.58 6.27
C ASN A 89 1.46 -3.99 4.87
N ALA A 90 0.44 -4.03 4.00
CA ALA A 90 0.49 -3.42 2.68
C ALA A 90 0.66 -1.90 2.77
N ASN A 91 -0.06 -1.24 3.67
CA ASN A 91 0.06 0.21 3.89
C ASN A 91 1.45 0.60 4.43
N ALA A 92 1.99 -0.16 5.37
CA ALA A 92 3.35 0.06 5.87
C ALA A 92 4.41 -0.07 4.76
N ARG A 93 4.27 -1.07 3.88
CA ARG A 93 5.16 -1.24 2.71
C ARG A 93 5.01 -0.10 1.71
N ALA A 94 3.79 0.35 1.43
CA ALA A 94 3.54 1.48 0.54
C ALA A 94 4.19 2.77 1.07
N ASN A 95 4.06 3.05 2.35
CA ASN A 95 4.70 4.21 2.99
C ASN A 95 6.24 4.12 2.90
N ALA A 96 6.82 2.96 3.19
CA ALA A 96 8.27 2.76 3.08
C ALA A 96 8.79 2.91 1.65
N VAL A 97 8.02 2.51 0.63
CA VAL A 97 8.34 2.75 -0.78
C VAL A 97 8.23 4.24 -1.10
N GLY A 98 7.19 4.94 -0.62
CA GLY A 98 7.05 6.38 -0.77
C GLY A 98 8.24 7.15 -0.22
N GLU A 99 8.67 6.86 1.01
CA GLU A 99 9.85 7.49 1.63
C GLU A 99 11.14 7.25 0.81
N LYS A 100 11.34 6.02 0.31
CA LYS A 100 12.49 5.72 -0.55
C LYS A 100 12.43 6.45 -1.88
N THR A 101 11.23 6.59 -2.47
CA THR A 101 11.05 7.33 -3.73
C THR A 101 11.32 8.82 -3.53
N ASP A 102 10.85 9.41 -2.44
CA ASP A 102 11.11 10.81 -2.10
C ASP A 102 12.60 11.07 -1.84
N ALA A 103 13.27 10.14 -1.16
CA ALA A 103 14.72 10.22 -0.94
C ALA A 103 15.48 10.13 -2.27
N LEU A 104 15.08 9.23 -3.17
CA LEU A 104 15.67 9.08 -4.49
C LEU A 104 15.44 10.33 -5.37
N ASP A 105 14.23 10.91 -5.36
CA ASP A 105 13.91 12.13 -6.09
C ASP A 105 14.75 13.32 -5.61
N LYS A 106 14.93 13.46 -4.30
CA LYS A 106 15.81 14.47 -3.70
C LYS A 106 17.28 14.25 -4.08
N ALA A 107 17.75 13.00 -4.08
CA ALA A 107 19.12 12.67 -4.47
C ALA A 107 19.36 12.90 -5.96
N SER A 108 18.43 12.50 -6.84
CA SER A 108 18.57 12.64 -8.29
C SER A 108 18.55 14.08 -8.79
N LYS A 109 17.99 15.01 -8.00
CA LYS A 109 17.95 16.46 -8.32
C LYS A 109 19.10 17.24 -7.70
N ARG A 110 19.95 16.60 -6.92
CA ARG A 110 21.03 17.28 -6.22
C ARG A 110 22.24 17.51 -7.13
N LEU A 111 22.38 18.74 -7.66
CA LEU A 111 23.63 19.20 -8.23
C LEU A 111 24.67 19.32 -7.11
N VAL A 112 25.71 18.49 -7.16
CA VAL A 112 26.77 18.51 -6.15
C VAL A 112 27.75 19.64 -6.42
N TYR A 113 28.26 19.70 -7.65
CA TYR A 113 29.11 20.80 -8.10
C TYR A 113 29.24 20.85 -9.62
N THR A 114 29.74 21.98 -10.13
CA THR A 114 29.98 22.23 -11.57
C THR A 114 31.42 22.60 -11.79
N VAL A 115 32.03 22.00 -12.80
CA VAL A 115 33.34 22.42 -13.31
C VAL A 115 33.17 22.98 -14.70
N VAL A 116 33.75 24.17 -14.94
CA VAL A 116 33.73 24.81 -16.24
C VAL A 116 35.14 24.82 -16.80
N LEU A 117 35.29 24.32 -18.02
CA LEU A 117 36.52 24.33 -18.79
C LEU A 117 36.34 25.29 -19.94
N SER A 118 36.90 26.49 -19.85
CA SER A 118 36.72 27.55 -20.85
C SER A 118 38.03 27.96 -21.49
N GLU A 119 37.95 28.56 -22.71
CA GLU A 119 39.14 28.99 -23.47
C GLU A 119 39.84 30.19 -22.83
N ASP A 120 39.13 31.13 -22.21
CA ASP A 120 39.71 32.24 -21.47
C ASP A 120 40.60 31.80 -20.30
N GLU A 121 40.36 30.61 -19.77
CA GLU A 121 41.20 29.96 -18.75
C GLU A 121 42.22 28.96 -19.35
N GLY A 122 42.42 28.96 -20.68
CA GLY A 122 43.41 28.15 -21.38
C GLY A 122 43.00 26.69 -21.65
N GLN A 123 41.76 26.29 -21.31
CA GLN A 123 41.36 24.86 -21.35
C GLN A 123 40.92 24.36 -22.74
N PHE A 124 40.49 25.23 -23.67
CA PHE A 124 40.21 24.85 -25.06
C PHE A 124 40.62 25.98 -26.02
N LYS A 125 41.41 25.66 -27.02
CA LYS A 125 41.78 26.65 -28.09
C LYS A 125 40.72 26.64 -29.18
N PHE A 126 40.55 27.78 -29.86
CA PHE A 126 39.62 27.93 -30.98
C PHE A 126 39.81 26.83 -32.04
N GLY A 127 38.74 26.17 -32.44
CA GLY A 127 38.75 25.10 -33.44
C GLY A 127 39.44 23.82 -33.01
N LYS A 128 39.87 23.68 -31.76
CA LYS A 128 40.45 22.45 -31.22
C LYS A 128 39.44 21.71 -30.36
N THR A 129 39.49 20.37 -30.46
CA THR A 129 38.65 19.45 -29.69
C THR A 129 39.51 18.57 -28.74
N GLN A 130 40.84 18.66 -28.90
CA GLN A 130 41.77 17.93 -28.03
C GLN A 130 41.82 18.60 -26.64
N LEU A 131 41.80 17.77 -25.59
CA LEU A 131 41.82 18.21 -24.20
C LEU A 131 43.24 18.69 -23.80
N PRO A 132 43.43 19.97 -23.46
CA PRO A 132 44.72 20.50 -23.00
C PRO A 132 45.08 20.00 -21.58
N ASP A 133 46.32 20.13 -21.17
CA ASP A 133 46.80 19.65 -19.88
C ASP A 133 46.20 20.48 -18.72
N GLU A 134 45.93 21.76 -18.91
CA GLU A 134 45.23 22.60 -17.92
C GLU A 134 43.81 22.14 -17.68
N ALA A 135 43.11 21.66 -18.71
CA ALA A 135 41.78 21.10 -18.60
C ALA A 135 41.82 19.74 -17.88
N LYS A 136 42.83 18.90 -18.19
CA LYS A 136 43.03 17.63 -17.49
C LYS A 136 43.26 17.84 -15.99
N ALA A 137 44.11 18.80 -15.60
CA ALA A 137 44.36 19.10 -14.19
C ALA A 137 43.09 19.50 -13.42
N LYS A 138 42.20 20.30 -14.03
CA LYS A 138 40.89 20.64 -13.43
C LYS A 138 39.97 19.40 -13.31
N ILE A 139 39.96 18.52 -14.30
CA ILE A 139 39.20 17.25 -14.26
C ILE A 139 39.75 16.36 -13.18
N ASP A 140 41.08 16.26 -13.05
CA ASP A 140 41.73 15.43 -12.03
C ASP A 140 41.36 15.91 -10.62
N GLU A 141 41.36 17.21 -10.36
CA GLU A 141 40.88 17.78 -9.09
C GLU A 141 39.40 17.44 -8.82
N MET A 142 38.58 17.54 -9.86
CA MET A 142 37.15 17.16 -9.77
C MET A 142 36.99 15.69 -9.39
N VAL A 143 37.73 14.79 -10.05
CA VAL A 143 37.64 13.35 -9.80
C VAL A 143 38.13 13.01 -8.39
N GLN A 144 39.17 13.65 -7.88
CA GLN A 144 39.60 13.46 -6.48
C GLN A 144 38.50 13.79 -5.49
N LYS A 145 37.76 14.89 -5.72
CA LYS A 145 36.59 15.26 -4.90
C LYS A 145 35.45 14.23 -5.02
N LEU A 146 35.21 13.74 -6.24
CA LEU A 146 34.18 12.73 -6.50
C LEU A 146 34.51 11.39 -5.83
N MET A 147 35.80 10.99 -5.85
CA MET A 147 36.24 9.74 -5.21
C MET A 147 36.17 9.80 -3.69
N ALA A 148 36.24 10.97 -3.08
CA ALA A 148 36.07 11.15 -1.64
C ALA A 148 34.62 10.94 -1.19
N ASP A 149 33.62 11.16 -2.07
CA ASP A 149 32.20 10.87 -1.81
C ASP A 149 31.55 10.24 -3.06
N PRO A 150 31.74 8.94 -3.30
CA PRO A 150 31.30 8.27 -4.53
C PRO A 150 29.82 7.94 -4.61
N ASN A 151 28.97 8.43 -3.70
CA ASN A 151 27.59 8.05 -3.56
C ASN A 151 26.75 8.31 -4.82
N GLY A 152 26.78 7.36 -5.75
CA GLY A 152 25.82 7.25 -6.84
C GLY A 152 25.92 8.33 -7.93
N ALA A 153 27.01 9.13 -7.94
CA ALA A 153 27.15 10.29 -8.80
C ALA A 153 26.98 10.00 -10.31
N PHE A 154 26.20 10.83 -10.98
CA PHE A 154 26.11 10.93 -12.43
C PHE A 154 26.85 12.16 -12.92
N ILE A 155 27.49 12.05 -14.07
CA ILE A 155 28.24 13.15 -14.69
C ILE A 155 27.55 13.57 -15.99
N GLU A 156 27.11 14.80 -16.04
CA GLU A 156 26.59 15.41 -17.26
C GLU A 156 27.67 16.33 -17.83
N ILE A 157 28.00 16.17 -19.13
CA ILE A 157 29.05 16.89 -19.82
C ILE A 157 28.42 17.66 -20.96
N GLU A 158 28.39 18.98 -20.84
CA GLU A 158 27.76 19.89 -21.80
C GLU A 158 28.84 20.62 -22.65
N GLY A 159 28.75 20.47 -23.96
CA GLY A 159 29.62 21.19 -24.91
C GLY A 159 28.99 22.50 -25.45
N HIS A 160 29.72 23.59 -25.39
CA HIS A 160 29.29 24.91 -25.84
C HIS A 160 30.32 25.53 -26.79
N THR A 161 29.85 26.37 -27.71
CA THR A 161 30.64 27.15 -28.63
C THR A 161 30.25 28.62 -28.55
N ASP A 162 31.02 29.45 -29.18
CA ASP A 162 30.58 30.81 -29.54
C ASP A 162 29.63 30.77 -30.77
N ASN A 163 29.25 31.95 -31.26
CA ASN A 163 28.33 32.09 -32.40
C ASN A 163 29.04 32.13 -33.76
N VAL A 164 30.33 31.83 -33.83
CA VAL A 164 31.09 31.83 -35.09
C VAL A 164 30.91 30.50 -35.79
N GLY A 165 30.44 30.50 -37.03
CA GLY A 165 30.14 29.30 -37.81
C GLY A 165 28.69 28.92 -37.86
N GLY A 166 28.38 27.92 -38.67
CA GLY A 166 27.02 27.37 -38.80
C GLY A 166 26.57 26.54 -37.58
N LYS A 167 25.27 26.46 -37.39
CA LYS A 167 24.65 25.71 -36.27
C LYS A 167 25.16 24.28 -36.19
N GLU A 168 25.19 23.55 -37.29
CA GLU A 168 25.61 22.14 -37.38
C GLU A 168 27.08 21.96 -36.98
N ILE A 169 27.95 22.90 -37.43
CA ILE A 169 29.37 22.88 -37.09
C ILE A 169 29.55 23.11 -35.59
N ASN A 170 28.83 24.09 -35.03
CA ASN A 170 28.89 24.39 -33.61
C ASN A 170 28.37 23.23 -32.74
N GLN A 171 27.29 22.56 -33.16
CA GLN A 171 26.80 21.35 -32.50
C GLN A 171 27.87 20.24 -32.52
N LYS A 172 28.50 20.02 -33.67
CA LYS A 172 29.57 19.02 -33.82
C LYS A 172 30.78 19.32 -32.95
N VAL A 173 31.30 20.56 -33.00
CA VAL A 173 32.46 20.99 -32.19
C VAL A 173 32.17 20.87 -30.69
N GLY A 174 30.99 21.31 -30.26
CA GLY A 174 30.55 21.14 -28.85
C GLY A 174 30.51 19.69 -28.43
N MET A 175 29.96 18.82 -29.27
CA MET A 175 29.89 17.37 -29.01
C MET A 175 31.28 16.76 -28.89
N GLU A 176 32.18 17.02 -29.85
CA GLU A 176 33.53 16.48 -29.86
C GLU A 176 34.36 16.89 -28.64
N ARG A 177 34.20 18.14 -28.16
CA ARG A 177 34.85 18.61 -26.91
C ARG A 177 34.34 17.87 -25.68
N ALA A 178 33.01 17.68 -25.58
CA ALA A 178 32.39 16.99 -24.46
C ALA A 178 32.74 15.47 -24.46
N GLU A 179 32.80 14.86 -25.67
CA GLU A 179 33.26 13.48 -25.81
C GLU A 179 34.74 13.28 -25.46
N ALA A 180 35.61 14.27 -25.73
CA ALA A 180 37.01 14.22 -25.32
C ALA A 180 37.13 14.18 -23.78
N VAL A 181 36.31 14.95 -23.06
CA VAL A 181 36.22 14.86 -21.57
C VAL A 181 35.73 13.53 -21.11
N LYS A 182 34.63 13.01 -21.68
CA LYS A 182 34.08 11.67 -21.34
C LYS A 182 35.12 10.57 -21.54
N LYS A 183 35.81 10.61 -22.68
CA LYS A 183 36.88 9.67 -23.00
C LYS A 183 38.01 9.72 -21.96
N TYR A 184 38.45 10.92 -21.58
CA TYR A 184 39.48 11.10 -20.56
C TYR A 184 39.07 10.53 -19.20
N LEU A 185 37.84 10.81 -18.75
CA LEU A 185 37.28 10.27 -17.51
C LEU A 185 37.22 8.73 -17.51
N TYR A 186 36.84 8.14 -18.65
CA TYR A 186 36.81 6.68 -18.79
C TYR A 186 38.22 6.08 -18.81
N GLU A 187 39.12 6.58 -19.63
CA GLU A 187 40.44 6.00 -19.82
C GLU A 187 41.37 6.15 -18.61
N GLN A 188 41.31 7.29 -17.92
CA GLN A 188 42.20 7.56 -16.78
C GLN A 188 41.62 7.09 -15.45
N TYR A 189 40.32 7.15 -15.26
CA TYR A 189 39.68 6.95 -13.97
C TYR A 189 38.70 5.79 -13.95
N GLN A 190 38.50 5.11 -15.07
CA GLN A 190 37.57 3.97 -15.19
C GLN A 190 36.13 4.33 -14.79
N ILE A 191 35.73 5.57 -14.92
CA ILE A 191 34.35 5.99 -14.63
C ILE A 191 33.41 5.31 -15.63
N PRO A 192 32.42 4.54 -15.20
CA PRO A 192 31.56 3.75 -16.09
C PRO A 192 30.82 4.62 -17.10
N LEU A 193 30.79 4.23 -18.38
CA LEU A 193 30.14 5.00 -19.46
C LEU A 193 28.66 5.27 -19.20
N HIS A 194 27.94 4.36 -18.53
CA HIS A 194 26.53 4.54 -18.17
C HIS A 194 26.30 5.56 -17.06
N LYS A 195 27.37 6.03 -16.39
CA LYS A 195 27.32 7.12 -15.40
C LYS A 195 27.63 8.49 -16.01
N MET A 196 27.89 8.56 -17.32
CA MET A 196 28.27 9.78 -18.02
C MET A 196 27.32 10.04 -19.19
N ASN A 197 26.69 11.21 -19.21
CA ASN A 197 25.91 11.72 -20.33
C ASN A 197 26.62 12.87 -21.01
N VAL A 198 26.55 12.93 -22.34
CA VAL A 198 27.14 14.00 -23.14
C VAL A 198 26.04 14.67 -23.93
N ILE A 199 26.06 15.99 -23.93
CA ILE A 199 25.15 16.81 -24.73
C ILE A 199 25.91 18.02 -25.32
N SER A 200 25.62 18.40 -26.55
CA SER A 200 26.09 19.67 -27.14
C SER A 200 24.93 20.63 -27.21
N TYR A 201 25.17 21.84 -26.78
CA TYR A 201 24.29 22.99 -27.01
C TYR A 201 24.78 23.88 -28.11
N GLY A 202 25.99 23.61 -28.69
CA GLY A 202 26.58 24.49 -29.66
C GLY A 202 26.59 25.95 -29.18
N ALA A 203 26.11 26.86 -30.00
CA ALA A 203 26.01 28.29 -29.68
C ALA A 203 24.68 28.70 -28.99
N GLU A 204 23.78 27.75 -28.63
CA GLU A 204 22.43 28.09 -28.21
C GLU A 204 22.34 28.58 -26.76
N LYS A 205 23.34 28.27 -25.91
CA LYS A 205 23.35 28.68 -24.49
C LYS A 205 24.60 29.55 -24.17
N PRO A 206 24.70 30.80 -24.64
CA PRO A 206 25.81 31.68 -24.32
C PRO A 206 25.76 32.12 -22.85
N VAL A 207 26.92 32.25 -22.20
CA VAL A 207 27.07 32.80 -20.84
C VAL A 207 27.62 34.22 -20.85
N ALA A 208 28.22 34.63 -21.98
CA ALA A 208 28.74 35.97 -22.18
C ALA A 208 28.37 36.50 -23.56
N SER A 209 28.63 37.79 -23.77
CA SER A 209 28.33 38.47 -25.06
C SER A 209 29.21 37.93 -26.18
N ASN A 210 28.62 37.41 -27.24
CA ASN A 210 29.34 36.99 -28.45
C ASN A 210 29.92 38.15 -29.26
N LYS A 211 29.61 39.42 -28.92
CA LYS A 211 30.12 40.60 -29.60
C LYS A 211 31.58 40.88 -29.26
N THR A 212 32.04 40.50 -28.08
CA THR A 212 33.42 40.70 -27.63
C THR A 212 34.26 39.44 -27.81
N LYS A 213 35.58 39.62 -27.98
CA LYS A 213 36.51 38.49 -28.08
C LYS A 213 36.52 37.64 -26.79
N ASP A 214 36.54 38.32 -25.65
CA ASP A 214 36.56 37.67 -24.33
C ASP A 214 35.25 36.92 -24.04
N GLY A 215 34.12 37.52 -24.36
CA GLY A 215 32.83 36.83 -24.21
C GLY A 215 32.68 35.59 -25.10
N ARG A 216 33.23 35.62 -26.33
CA ARG A 216 33.30 34.41 -27.16
C ARG A 216 34.22 33.36 -26.57
N ALA A 217 35.35 33.75 -25.96
CA ALA A 217 36.24 32.81 -25.29
C ALA A 217 35.55 32.11 -24.10
N GLN A 218 34.74 32.84 -23.31
CA GLN A 218 33.93 32.27 -22.23
C GLN A 218 32.81 31.34 -22.74
N ASN A 219 32.24 31.64 -23.91
CA ASN A 219 31.23 30.79 -24.52
C ASN A 219 31.78 29.46 -25.04
N ARG A 220 33.05 29.45 -25.52
CA ARG A 220 33.76 28.21 -25.91
C ARG A 220 34.20 27.44 -24.68
N ARG A 221 33.27 26.67 -24.09
CA ARG A 221 33.47 25.95 -22.83
C ARG A 221 32.88 24.56 -22.87
N VAL A 222 33.35 23.72 -21.96
CA VAL A 222 32.67 22.49 -21.55
C VAL A 222 32.27 22.64 -20.09
N VAL A 223 31.04 22.31 -19.79
CA VAL A 223 30.52 22.33 -18.43
C VAL A 223 30.36 20.86 -17.98
N ILE A 224 30.95 20.51 -16.86
CA ILE A 224 30.83 19.19 -16.23
C ILE A 224 30.00 19.36 -14.97
N ARG A 225 28.85 18.73 -14.92
CA ARG A 225 27.96 18.71 -13.74
C ARG A 225 28.02 17.37 -13.08
N VAL A 226 28.28 17.36 -11.81
CA VAL A 226 28.20 16.17 -10.99
C VAL A 226 26.89 16.19 -10.23
N LEU A 227 26.07 15.18 -10.46
CA LEU A 227 24.75 14.97 -9.89
C LEU A 227 24.80 13.76 -8.96
N ALA A 228 24.23 13.85 -7.75
CA ALA A 228 24.15 12.78 -6.78
C ALA A 228 22.68 12.44 -6.44
#